data_b3a1920a3130da6e76d6fa1249433a02
#
_entry.id   b3a1920a3130da6e76d6fa1249433a02
#
_cell.length_a   1.000
_cell.length_b   1.000
_cell.length_c   1.000
_cell.angle_alpha   90.00
_cell.angle_beta   90.00
_cell.angle_gamma   90.00
#
_symmetry.space_group_name_H-M   'P 1'
#
loop_
_entity.id
_entity.type
_entity.pdbx_description
1 polymer ?
#
loop_
_entity_poly.entity_id
_entity_poly.type
_entity_poly.pdbx_seq_one_letter_code
_entity_poly.pdbx_strand_id
1 'polypeptide(L)'
;MQTRLAIAAALALLAHPALAADTLKLAIGQRGLWDSSFAEIGTQAGIFAKHGLELQVFYTSGGGETQQAVISGSADIGFSPGTLGVLGAFAKGAPIRIIAGEATGTAEYYFVKADSPVQKDFKGMTPEMTLAYSTAGSGTHITALRFMKDYGFTAKLTATGNVPATFTSVMSGQVDIGFSTPPFGLDALAEKRARLIALANDLPSVRNQTVRLIIANATDLAKRRDVYDRFIKAYREVIDWMYSDPKAIQAFAKYASISNATAQTVRDQFYPKSMLQLDEVKGMPELMQDAVAFKYIPAALTQQQLDELLQLPKK
;
A
#
# COMPACT_ATOMS: atom_id res chain seq x y z
N MET A 1 25.78 -70.45 32.90
CA MET A 1 24.63 -69.95 32.08
C MET A 1 24.35 -68.53 32.55
N GLN A 2 24.79 -67.55 31.80
CA GLN A 2 24.59 -66.12 32.12
C GLN A 2 23.59 -65.55 31.15
N THR A 3 22.43 -65.20 31.65
CA THR A 3 21.34 -64.55 30.86
C THR A 3 21.60 -63.03 30.79
N ARG A 4 21.93 -62.50 29.61
CA ARG A 4 22.08 -61.06 29.36
C ARG A 4 20.67 -60.48 29.05
N LEU A 5 20.16 -59.64 29.95
CA LEU A 5 19.02 -58.79 29.71
C LEU A 5 19.45 -57.62 28.82
N ALA A 6 18.87 -57.50 27.60
CA ALA A 6 19.00 -56.35 26.75
C ALA A 6 17.88 -55.37 27.10
N ILE A 7 18.25 -54.18 27.63
CA ILE A 7 17.33 -53.06 27.86
C ILE A 7 17.27 -52.27 26.53
N ALA A 8 16.16 -52.40 25.83
CA ALA A 8 15.85 -51.58 24.68
C ALA A 8 15.22 -50.26 25.17
N ALA A 9 16.01 -49.18 25.18
CA ALA A 9 15.52 -47.84 25.45
C ALA A 9 14.76 -47.34 24.23
N ALA A 10 13.44 -47.28 24.28
CA ALA A 10 12.61 -46.64 23.27
C ALA A 10 12.70 -45.13 23.43
N LEU A 11 13.44 -44.46 22.57
CA LEU A 11 13.33 -43.02 22.36
C LEU A 11 12.01 -42.71 21.67
N ALA A 12 10.97 -42.36 22.43
CA ALA A 12 9.78 -41.75 21.92
C ALA A 12 10.14 -40.32 21.45
N LEU A 13 10.42 -40.16 20.17
CA LEU A 13 10.45 -38.87 19.52
C LEU A 13 9.03 -38.26 19.68
N LEU A 14 8.91 -37.26 20.55
CA LEU A 14 7.74 -36.39 20.61
C LEU A 14 7.73 -35.57 19.31
N ALA A 15 7.18 -36.15 18.25
CA ALA A 15 6.78 -35.42 17.06
C ALA A 15 5.66 -34.48 17.48
N HIS A 16 5.99 -33.23 17.80
CA HIS A 16 4.98 -32.20 17.88
C HIS A 16 4.36 -32.11 16.47
N PRO A 17 3.03 -32.23 16.32
CA PRO A 17 2.40 -31.96 15.04
C PRO A 17 2.79 -30.53 14.67
N ALA A 18 3.58 -30.35 13.64
CA ALA A 18 3.75 -29.03 13.03
C ALA A 18 2.33 -28.61 12.61
N LEU A 19 1.72 -27.70 13.35
CA LEU A 19 0.47 -27.08 12.93
C LEU A 19 0.72 -26.54 11.53
N ALA A 20 -0.11 -26.96 10.56
CA ALA A 20 -0.03 -26.44 9.20
C ALA A 20 -0.14 -24.91 9.29
N ALA A 21 0.73 -24.21 8.56
CA ALA A 21 0.70 -22.76 8.54
C ALA A 21 -0.63 -22.28 7.95
N ASP A 22 -1.22 -21.25 8.55
CA ASP A 22 -2.41 -20.61 8.01
C ASP A 22 -2.06 -19.82 6.76
N THR A 23 -2.75 -20.08 5.66
CA THR A 23 -2.54 -19.38 4.41
C THR A 23 -3.39 -18.11 4.35
N LEU A 24 -2.76 -16.99 3.93
CA LEU A 24 -3.42 -15.73 3.62
C LEU A 24 -3.09 -15.30 2.19
N LYS A 25 -4.13 -14.94 1.43
CA LYS A 25 -4.02 -14.37 0.07
C LYS A 25 -3.97 -12.85 0.16
N LEU A 26 -2.88 -12.27 -0.30
CA LEU A 26 -2.64 -10.83 -0.26
C LEU A 26 -2.67 -10.23 -1.67
N ALA A 27 -3.52 -9.24 -1.88
CA ALA A 27 -3.50 -8.37 -3.05
C ALA A 27 -2.73 -7.08 -2.72
N ILE A 28 -1.73 -6.73 -3.54
CA ILE A 28 -0.89 -5.53 -3.35
C ILE A 28 -0.95 -4.67 -4.60
N GLY A 29 -1.19 -3.36 -4.43
CA GLY A 29 -1.51 -2.43 -5.52
C GLY A 29 -0.39 -2.13 -6.51
N GLN A 30 0.87 -2.45 -6.19
CA GLN A 30 2.01 -2.20 -7.07
C GLN A 30 3.23 -3.00 -6.62
N ARG A 31 3.91 -3.67 -7.55
CA ARG A 31 5.22 -4.29 -7.29
C ARG A 31 6.35 -3.28 -7.44
N GLY A 32 7.42 -3.45 -6.67
CA GLY A 32 8.66 -2.68 -6.83
C GLY A 32 8.80 -1.44 -5.95
N LEU A 33 7.80 -1.11 -5.11
CA LEU A 33 7.89 -0.05 -4.12
C LEU A 33 8.45 -0.57 -2.79
N TRP A 34 8.96 0.35 -1.96
CA TRP A 34 9.52 0.00 -0.66
C TRP A 34 8.49 -0.69 0.24
N ASP A 35 7.36 -0.04 0.49
CA ASP A 35 6.28 -0.55 1.33
C ASP A 35 5.56 -1.78 0.75
N SER A 36 5.42 -1.87 -0.56
CA SER A 36 4.81 -3.03 -1.22
C SER A 36 5.69 -4.29 -1.18
N SER A 37 6.98 -4.14 -0.86
CA SER A 37 7.93 -5.25 -0.81
C SER A 37 7.86 -6.08 0.48
N PHE A 38 7.25 -5.54 1.53
CA PHE A 38 7.35 -6.09 2.89
C PHE A 38 6.76 -7.50 3.01
N ALA A 39 5.67 -7.81 2.31
CA ALA A 39 5.09 -9.15 2.33
C ALA A 39 6.05 -10.19 1.72
N GLU A 40 6.61 -9.93 0.53
CA GLU A 40 7.55 -10.85 -0.11
C GLU A 40 8.88 -10.94 0.65
N ILE A 41 9.46 -9.80 1.03
CA ILE A 41 10.77 -9.77 1.71
C ILE A 41 10.64 -10.36 3.13
N GLY A 42 9.57 -10.06 3.86
CA GLY A 42 9.30 -10.66 5.16
C GLY A 42 9.08 -12.17 5.10
N THR A 43 8.47 -12.66 4.02
CA THR A 43 8.35 -14.10 3.74
C THR A 43 9.72 -14.72 3.50
N GLN A 44 10.56 -14.10 2.66
CA GLN A 44 11.93 -14.57 2.39
C GLN A 44 12.82 -14.54 3.64
N ALA A 45 12.61 -13.56 4.54
CA ALA A 45 13.29 -13.48 5.83
C ALA A 45 12.75 -14.48 6.87
N GLY A 46 11.70 -15.25 6.55
CA GLY A 46 11.11 -16.24 7.44
C GLY A 46 10.25 -15.65 8.57
N ILE A 47 9.97 -14.34 8.54
CA ILE A 47 9.26 -13.66 9.63
C ILE A 47 7.81 -14.16 9.72
N PHE A 48 7.09 -14.27 8.61
CA PHE A 48 5.71 -14.78 8.64
C PHE A 48 5.63 -16.25 9.06
N ALA A 49 6.60 -17.07 8.65
CA ALA A 49 6.66 -18.48 9.05
C ALA A 49 6.81 -18.65 10.58
N LYS A 50 7.58 -17.77 11.26
CA LYS A 50 7.68 -17.77 12.74
C LYS A 50 6.33 -17.53 13.42
N HIS A 51 5.40 -16.86 12.74
CA HIS A 51 4.03 -16.60 13.21
C HIS A 51 3.03 -17.63 12.73
N GLY A 52 3.49 -18.75 12.11
CA GLY A 52 2.63 -19.81 11.59
C GLY A 52 1.81 -19.37 10.38
N LEU A 53 2.34 -18.48 9.55
CA LEU A 53 1.66 -17.91 8.38
C LEU A 53 2.41 -18.23 7.09
N GLU A 54 1.63 -18.55 6.05
CA GLU A 54 2.06 -18.65 4.67
C GLU A 54 1.33 -17.61 3.84
N LEU A 55 2.06 -16.78 3.09
CA LEU A 55 1.49 -15.72 2.27
C LEU A 55 1.49 -16.08 0.79
N GLN A 56 0.33 -15.96 0.16
CA GLN A 56 0.15 -16.01 -1.29
C GLN A 56 -0.06 -14.60 -1.82
N VAL A 57 1.01 -13.99 -2.35
CA VAL A 57 0.99 -12.60 -2.80
C VAL A 57 0.74 -12.53 -4.30
N PHE A 58 -0.15 -11.64 -4.72
CA PHE A 58 -0.30 -11.23 -6.11
C PHE A 58 -0.43 -9.71 -6.21
N TYR A 59 -0.10 -9.17 -7.38
CA TYR A 59 -0.08 -7.73 -7.62
C TYR A 59 -1.22 -7.31 -8.54
N THR A 60 -1.77 -6.13 -8.27
CA THR A 60 -2.82 -5.49 -9.06
C THR A 60 -2.28 -4.21 -9.71
N SER A 61 -3.08 -3.56 -10.56
CA SER A 61 -2.69 -2.31 -11.22
C SER A 61 -2.91 -1.06 -10.35
N GLY A 62 -3.33 -1.23 -9.09
CA GLY A 62 -3.55 -0.13 -8.16
C GLY A 62 -4.57 -0.44 -7.08
N GLY A 63 -4.67 0.45 -6.08
CA GLY A 63 -5.46 0.24 -4.86
C GLY A 63 -6.97 -0.02 -5.09
N GLY A 64 -7.54 0.49 -6.18
CA GLY A 64 -8.95 0.21 -6.52
C GLY A 64 -9.17 -1.25 -6.92
N GLU A 65 -8.27 -1.84 -7.72
CA GLU A 65 -8.32 -3.27 -8.07
C GLU A 65 -8.05 -4.15 -6.84
N THR A 66 -7.08 -3.76 -6.01
CA THR A 66 -6.82 -4.42 -4.72
C THR A 66 -8.08 -4.49 -3.87
N GLN A 67 -8.80 -3.36 -3.76
CA GLN A 67 -10.05 -3.30 -3.02
C GLN A 67 -11.10 -4.26 -3.60
N GLN A 68 -11.23 -4.34 -4.93
CA GLN A 68 -12.16 -5.27 -5.58
C GLN A 68 -11.78 -6.74 -5.32
N ALA A 69 -10.50 -7.07 -5.31
CA ALA A 69 -10.03 -8.42 -4.98
C ALA A 69 -10.45 -8.84 -3.56
N VAL A 70 -10.39 -7.91 -2.58
CA VAL A 70 -10.87 -8.19 -1.21
C VAL A 70 -12.40 -8.28 -1.14
N ILE A 71 -13.12 -7.39 -1.81
CA ILE A 71 -14.59 -7.40 -1.85
C ILE A 71 -15.11 -8.73 -2.42
N SER A 72 -14.50 -9.21 -3.50
CA SER A 72 -14.89 -10.46 -4.16
C SER A 72 -14.47 -11.73 -3.41
N GLY A 73 -13.60 -11.60 -2.37
CA GLY A 73 -13.01 -12.74 -1.69
C GLY A 73 -11.87 -13.42 -2.45
N SER A 74 -11.38 -12.84 -3.55
CA SER A 74 -10.19 -13.33 -4.26
C SER A 74 -8.91 -13.09 -3.47
N ALA A 75 -8.90 -12.09 -2.58
CA ALA A 75 -7.89 -11.85 -1.58
C ALA A 75 -8.51 -11.75 -0.20
N ASP A 76 -7.78 -12.23 0.82
CA ASP A 76 -8.14 -12.09 2.24
C ASP A 76 -7.79 -10.69 2.74
N ILE A 77 -6.62 -10.18 2.33
CA ILE A 77 -6.05 -8.89 2.72
C ILE A 77 -5.68 -8.09 1.47
N GLY A 78 -5.95 -6.79 1.51
CA GLY A 78 -5.55 -5.84 0.45
C GLY A 78 -4.71 -4.70 0.99
N PHE A 79 -3.64 -4.39 0.26
CA PHE A 79 -2.74 -3.28 0.53
C PHE A 79 -2.93 -2.14 -0.48
N SER A 80 -2.78 -0.93 0.01
CA SER A 80 -2.78 0.31 -0.77
C SER A 80 -4.11 0.74 -1.39
N PRO A 81 -5.32 0.25 -1.00
CA PRO A 81 -6.51 0.97 -1.37
C PRO A 81 -6.52 2.36 -0.74
N GLY A 82 -7.03 3.34 -1.49
CA GLY A 82 -7.18 4.71 -1.01
C GLY A 82 -8.29 4.82 0.03
N THR A 83 -8.06 5.60 1.08
CA THR A 83 -9.00 5.71 2.22
C THR A 83 -10.41 6.12 1.77
N LEU A 84 -10.55 7.12 0.88
CA LEU A 84 -11.87 7.56 0.42
C LEU A 84 -12.58 6.48 -0.41
N GLY A 85 -11.83 5.70 -1.20
CA GLY A 85 -12.36 4.56 -1.94
C GLY A 85 -12.94 3.48 -1.02
N VAL A 86 -12.25 3.21 0.08
CA VAL A 86 -12.71 2.25 1.13
C VAL A 86 -13.96 2.76 1.83
N LEU A 87 -13.99 4.03 2.24
CA LEU A 87 -15.19 4.65 2.81
C LEU A 87 -16.39 4.54 1.86
N GLY A 88 -16.16 4.85 0.57
CA GLY A 88 -17.21 4.79 -0.46
C GLY A 88 -17.72 3.37 -0.73
N ALA A 89 -16.85 2.37 -0.75
CA ALA A 89 -17.25 0.97 -0.93
C ALA A 89 -18.02 0.46 0.29
N PHE A 90 -17.53 0.74 1.51
CA PHE A 90 -18.21 0.36 2.74
C PHE A 90 -19.60 0.98 2.84
N ALA A 91 -19.76 2.27 2.54
CA ALA A 91 -21.06 2.95 2.54
C ALA A 91 -22.06 2.32 1.57
N LYS A 92 -21.59 1.64 0.53
CA LYS A 92 -22.40 0.87 -0.43
C LYS A 92 -22.63 -0.60 -0.02
N GLY A 93 -22.21 -0.98 1.18
CA GLY A 93 -22.41 -2.32 1.73
C GLY A 93 -21.32 -3.34 1.36
N ALA A 94 -20.15 -2.90 0.87
CA ALA A 94 -19.05 -3.82 0.58
C ALA A 94 -18.56 -4.54 1.86
N PRO A 95 -18.30 -5.87 1.81
CA PRO A 95 -17.89 -6.65 2.96
C PRO A 95 -16.39 -6.47 3.27
N ILE A 96 -15.98 -5.25 3.60
CA ILE A 96 -14.60 -4.91 3.91
C ILE A 96 -14.47 -4.31 5.30
N ARG A 97 -13.30 -4.48 5.91
CA ARG A 97 -12.91 -3.87 7.19
C ARG A 97 -11.49 -3.30 7.06
N ILE A 98 -11.24 -2.19 7.73
CA ILE A 98 -9.90 -1.61 7.87
C ILE A 98 -9.23 -2.30 9.06
N ILE A 99 -8.17 -3.06 8.81
CA ILE A 99 -7.43 -3.79 9.85
C ILE A 99 -6.15 -3.09 10.28
N ALA A 100 -5.68 -2.13 9.48
CA ALA A 100 -4.57 -1.25 9.86
C ALA A 100 -4.55 0.00 8.98
N GLY A 101 -3.91 1.08 9.45
CA GLY A 101 -3.35 2.09 8.57
C GLY A 101 -2.20 1.48 7.76
N GLU A 102 -1.88 2.02 6.60
CA GLU A 102 -0.69 1.62 5.84
C GLU A 102 0.29 2.77 5.75
N ALA A 103 -0.19 3.91 5.26
CA ALA A 103 0.66 5.09 5.13
C ALA A 103 -0.09 6.39 5.47
N THR A 104 0.53 7.20 6.34
CA THR A 104 0.17 8.60 6.57
C THR A 104 1.10 9.46 5.73
N GLY A 105 0.55 10.22 4.80
CA GLY A 105 1.30 10.76 3.68
C GLY A 105 1.63 9.71 2.63
N THR A 106 2.42 10.09 1.63
CA THR A 106 2.81 9.19 0.53
C THR A 106 4.13 9.62 -0.10
N ALA A 107 4.86 8.68 -0.69
CA ALA A 107 6.07 8.94 -1.47
C ALA A 107 5.77 9.35 -2.93
N GLU A 108 4.50 9.56 -3.28
CA GLU A 108 4.10 9.90 -4.63
C GLU A 108 4.62 11.28 -5.04
N TYR A 109 4.99 11.39 -6.31
CA TYR A 109 5.31 12.65 -6.96
C TYR A 109 4.65 12.73 -8.33
N TYR A 110 4.46 13.96 -8.81
CA TYR A 110 3.89 14.23 -10.12
C TYR A 110 4.96 14.78 -11.06
N PHE A 111 4.91 14.31 -12.30
CA PHE A 111 5.92 14.61 -13.29
C PHE A 111 5.32 14.84 -14.67
N VAL A 112 6.11 15.51 -15.51
CA VAL A 112 5.81 15.78 -16.91
C VAL A 112 7.03 15.44 -17.77
N LYS A 113 6.84 15.37 -19.09
CA LYS A 113 7.98 15.36 -20.02
C LYS A 113 8.84 16.61 -19.87
N ALA A 114 10.10 16.53 -20.23
CA ALA A 114 11.04 17.65 -20.10
C ALA A 114 10.59 18.92 -20.84
N ASP A 115 9.95 18.77 -22.00
CA ASP A 115 9.48 19.83 -22.89
C ASP A 115 8.03 20.29 -22.62
N SER A 116 7.38 19.75 -21.60
CA SER A 116 5.99 20.12 -21.24
C SER A 116 5.88 21.61 -20.88
N PRO A 117 4.81 22.29 -21.25
CA PRO A 117 4.53 23.66 -20.82
C PRO A 117 4.15 23.76 -19.33
N VAL A 118 3.68 22.66 -18.71
CA VAL A 118 3.30 22.65 -17.30
C VAL A 118 4.52 22.81 -16.42
N GLN A 119 4.49 23.79 -15.52
CA GLN A 119 5.55 24.12 -14.59
C GLN A 119 5.27 23.55 -13.20
N LYS A 120 6.21 23.79 -12.26
CA LYS A 120 6.06 23.42 -10.85
C LYS A 120 4.71 23.91 -10.31
N ASP A 121 4.15 23.14 -9.38
CA ASP A 121 2.85 23.43 -8.74
C ASP A 121 1.69 23.53 -9.74
N PHE A 122 1.75 22.74 -10.82
CA PHE A 122 0.74 22.66 -11.88
C PHE A 122 0.49 24.01 -12.62
N LYS A 123 1.40 24.97 -12.53
CA LYS A 123 1.29 26.24 -13.28
C LYS A 123 1.33 25.97 -14.77
N GLY A 124 0.41 26.56 -15.51
CA GLY A 124 0.26 26.36 -16.96
C GLY A 124 -0.69 25.21 -17.32
N MET A 125 -1.36 24.60 -16.31
CA MET A 125 -2.46 23.65 -16.56
C MET A 125 -3.62 24.32 -17.30
N THR A 126 -4.20 23.56 -18.22
CA THR A 126 -5.49 23.90 -18.86
C THR A 126 -6.52 22.81 -18.61
N PRO A 127 -7.84 23.10 -18.69
CA PRO A 127 -8.89 22.11 -18.46
C PRO A 127 -8.88 20.93 -19.45
N GLU A 128 -8.24 21.08 -20.59
CA GLU A 128 -8.12 20.05 -21.63
C GLU A 128 -7.03 19.04 -21.33
N MET A 129 -6.04 19.43 -20.52
CA MET A 129 -4.91 18.58 -20.16
C MET A 129 -5.34 17.41 -19.27
N THR A 130 -4.62 16.32 -19.40
CA THR A 130 -4.88 15.06 -18.71
C THR A 130 -3.97 14.93 -17.48
N LEU A 131 -4.56 14.51 -16.35
CA LEU A 131 -3.86 14.19 -15.10
C LEU A 131 -4.09 12.73 -14.77
N ALA A 132 -3.01 11.96 -14.73
CA ALA A 132 -3.07 10.52 -14.47
C ALA A 132 -3.35 10.18 -13.02
N TYR A 133 -4.04 9.07 -12.84
CA TYR A 133 -4.14 8.31 -11.58
C TYR A 133 -4.14 6.81 -11.90
N SER A 134 -3.90 5.92 -10.92
CA SER A 134 -3.82 4.49 -11.19
C SER A 134 -5.21 3.88 -11.48
N THR A 135 -6.04 3.78 -10.48
CA THR A 135 -7.39 3.20 -10.57
C THR A 135 -8.37 4.01 -9.72
N ALA A 136 -9.66 3.98 -10.06
CA ALA A 136 -10.68 4.67 -9.28
C ALA A 136 -10.67 4.21 -7.81
N GLY A 137 -10.72 5.16 -6.88
CA GLY A 137 -10.67 4.88 -5.43
C GLY A 137 -9.27 4.61 -4.87
N SER A 138 -8.22 4.67 -5.69
CA SER A 138 -6.82 4.54 -5.23
C SER A 138 -6.32 5.80 -4.51
N GLY A 139 -5.17 5.69 -3.82
CA GLY A 139 -4.48 6.84 -3.23
C GLY A 139 -4.14 7.91 -4.26
N THR A 140 -3.63 7.52 -5.44
CA THR A 140 -3.30 8.45 -6.53
C THR A 140 -4.52 9.21 -7.07
N HIS A 141 -5.69 8.56 -7.11
CA HIS A 141 -6.93 9.24 -7.50
C HIS A 141 -7.32 10.33 -6.51
N ILE A 142 -7.23 10.02 -5.21
CA ILE A 142 -7.50 10.97 -4.13
C ILE A 142 -6.50 12.13 -4.16
N THR A 143 -5.22 11.84 -4.34
CA THR A 143 -4.15 12.85 -4.42
C THR A 143 -4.37 13.79 -5.62
N ALA A 144 -4.73 13.25 -6.79
CA ALA A 144 -5.06 14.06 -7.97
C ALA A 144 -6.24 15.02 -7.71
N LEU A 145 -7.32 14.52 -7.08
CA LEU A 145 -8.48 15.35 -6.71
C LEU A 145 -8.11 16.46 -5.72
N ARG A 146 -7.22 16.17 -4.76
CA ARG A 146 -6.75 17.16 -3.79
C ARG A 146 -5.87 18.22 -4.45
N PHE A 147 -4.97 17.85 -5.35
CA PHE A 147 -4.21 18.83 -6.12
C PHE A 147 -5.12 19.76 -6.91
N MET A 148 -6.11 19.22 -7.62
CA MET A 148 -7.09 20.03 -8.34
C MET A 148 -7.83 21.01 -7.42
N LYS A 149 -8.25 20.54 -6.24
CA LYS A 149 -8.95 21.36 -5.24
C LYS A 149 -8.05 22.43 -4.64
N ASP A 150 -6.87 22.04 -4.15
CA ASP A 150 -6.01 22.90 -3.33
C ASP A 150 -5.22 23.92 -4.16
N TYR A 151 -4.86 23.56 -5.42
CA TYR A 151 -4.21 24.49 -6.36
C TYR A 151 -5.20 25.21 -7.30
N GLY A 152 -6.51 24.88 -7.23
CA GLY A 152 -7.56 25.60 -7.94
C GLY A 152 -7.53 25.44 -9.47
N PHE A 153 -7.16 24.26 -9.97
CA PHE A 153 -7.19 23.97 -11.40
C PHE A 153 -8.17 22.83 -11.73
N THR A 154 -8.50 22.68 -13.01
CA THR A 154 -9.26 21.55 -13.55
C THR A 154 -8.43 20.79 -14.56
N ALA A 155 -8.65 19.48 -14.66
CA ALA A 155 -8.00 18.60 -15.62
C ALA A 155 -8.90 17.42 -15.97
N LYS A 156 -8.61 16.75 -17.09
CA LYS A 156 -9.23 15.46 -17.42
C LYS A 156 -8.52 14.35 -16.66
N LEU A 157 -9.17 13.79 -15.65
CA LEU A 157 -8.62 12.66 -14.91
C LEU A 157 -8.61 11.40 -15.77
N THR A 158 -7.45 10.75 -15.88
CA THR A 158 -7.23 9.58 -16.75
C THR A 158 -6.64 8.42 -15.95
N ALA A 159 -7.34 7.28 -15.94
CA ALA A 159 -6.82 6.06 -15.32
C ALA A 159 -5.75 5.43 -16.21
N THR A 160 -4.54 5.29 -15.70
CA THR A 160 -3.38 4.75 -16.44
C THR A 160 -2.88 3.41 -15.91
N GLY A 161 -3.47 2.93 -14.82
CA GLY A 161 -3.03 1.71 -14.15
C GLY A 161 -1.79 1.94 -13.27
N ASN A 162 -0.83 1.03 -13.36
CA ASN A 162 0.35 1.06 -12.52
C ASN A 162 1.37 2.15 -12.91
N VAL A 163 2.39 2.36 -12.07
CA VAL A 163 3.42 3.38 -12.27
C VAL A 163 4.18 3.23 -13.61
N PRO A 164 4.64 2.04 -14.04
CA PRO A 164 5.26 1.87 -15.35
C PRO A 164 4.36 2.25 -16.53
N ALA A 165 3.08 1.86 -16.49
CA ALA A 165 2.11 2.22 -17.53
C ALA A 165 1.87 3.74 -17.58
N THR A 166 1.76 4.38 -16.42
CA THR A 166 1.68 5.86 -16.32
C THR A 166 2.90 6.53 -16.94
N PHE A 167 4.09 6.06 -16.60
CA PHE A 167 5.33 6.60 -17.16
C PHE A 167 5.36 6.51 -18.69
N THR A 168 5.02 5.34 -19.23
CA THR A 168 4.94 5.12 -20.68
C THR A 168 3.92 6.06 -21.33
N SER A 169 2.74 6.23 -20.73
CA SER A 169 1.66 7.10 -21.25
C SER A 169 2.08 8.57 -21.30
N VAL A 170 2.82 9.05 -20.27
CA VAL A 170 3.36 10.42 -20.28
C VAL A 170 4.46 10.57 -21.33
N MET A 171 5.41 9.65 -21.37
CA MET A 171 6.55 9.75 -22.29
C MET A 171 6.13 9.64 -23.75
N SER A 172 5.04 8.91 -24.06
CA SER A 172 4.43 8.87 -25.40
C SER A 172 3.53 10.06 -25.73
N GLY A 173 3.21 10.93 -24.74
CA GLY A 173 2.32 12.08 -24.91
C GLY A 173 0.83 11.72 -24.92
N GLN A 174 0.45 10.52 -24.48
CA GLN A 174 -0.96 10.13 -24.32
C GLN A 174 -1.59 10.78 -23.08
N VAL A 175 -0.77 11.12 -22.09
CA VAL A 175 -1.15 11.82 -20.86
C VAL A 175 -0.16 12.95 -20.63
N ASP A 176 -0.66 14.12 -20.23
CA ASP A 176 0.19 15.31 -20.02
C ASP A 176 0.96 15.24 -18.71
N ILE A 177 0.31 14.79 -17.62
CA ILE A 177 0.88 14.74 -16.28
C ILE A 177 0.68 13.35 -15.68
N GLY A 178 1.80 12.75 -15.27
CA GLY A 178 1.83 11.46 -14.60
C GLY A 178 2.11 11.55 -13.12
N PHE A 179 1.72 10.49 -12.42
CA PHE A 179 2.21 10.21 -11.07
C PHE A 179 3.31 9.14 -11.13
N SER A 180 4.20 9.18 -10.17
CA SER A 180 5.17 8.13 -9.93
C SER A 180 5.46 7.99 -8.45
N THR A 181 6.15 6.90 -8.09
CA THR A 181 6.57 6.62 -6.73
C THR A 181 7.96 5.98 -6.77
N PRO A 182 8.95 6.48 -6.00
CA PRO A 182 10.29 5.89 -5.99
C PRO A 182 10.29 4.38 -5.66
N PRO A 183 11.15 3.60 -6.35
CA PRO A 183 12.27 4.02 -7.20
C PRO A 183 11.92 4.39 -8.64
N PHE A 184 10.69 4.16 -9.09
CA PHE A 184 10.31 4.38 -10.49
C PHE A 184 10.49 5.85 -10.89
N GLY A 185 11.05 6.07 -12.09
CA GLY A 185 11.21 7.38 -12.73
C GLY A 185 12.35 8.23 -12.19
N LEU A 186 13.09 7.82 -11.15
CA LEU A 186 14.23 8.57 -10.62
C LEU A 186 15.34 8.75 -11.66
N ASP A 187 15.59 7.74 -12.50
CA ASP A 187 16.52 7.80 -13.62
C ASP A 187 16.12 8.84 -14.67
N ALA A 188 14.85 8.88 -15.04
CA ALA A 188 14.33 9.83 -16.01
C ALA A 188 14.41 11.29 -15.51
N LEU A 189 14.21 11.49 -14.19
CA LEU A 189 14.43 12.80 -13.56
C LEU A 189 15.93 13.19 -13.57
N ALA A 190 16.81 12.26 -13.21
CA ALA A 190 18.25 12.48 -13.19
C ALA A 190 18.81 12.78 -14.59
N GLU A 191 18.31 12.07 -15.61
CA GLU A 191 18.66 12.25 -17.02
C GLU A 191 17.95 13.44 -17.69
N LYS A 192 17.10 14.16 -16.95
CA LYS A 192 16.32 15.30 -17.44
C LYS A 192 15.38 14.96 -18.62
N ARG A 193 14.96 13.71 -18.74
CA ARG A 193 13.91 13.26 -19.69
C ARG A 193 12.51 13.61 -19.19
N ALA A 194 12.37 13.69 -17.87
CA ALA A 194 11.17 14.11 -17.19
C ALA A 194 11.49 15.23 -16.18
N ARG A 195 10.48 16.00 -15.79
CA ARG A 195 10.57 17.02 -14.73
C ARG A 195 9.56 16.74 -13.63
N LEU A 196 10.03 16.78 -12.38
CA LEU A 196 9.16 16.77 -11.21
C LEU A 196 8.44 18.13 -11.13
N ILE A 197 7.12 18.11 -10.92
CA ILE A 197 6.31 19.33 -10.78
C ILE A 197 5.66 19.49 -9.41
N ALA A 198 5.42 18.38 -8.67
CA ALA A 198 4.88 18.43 -7.31
C ALA A 198 5.21 17.14 -6.55
N LEU A 199 5.37 17.25 -5.24
CA LEU A 199 5.35 16.13 -4.32
C LEU A 199 3.94 16.03 -3.70
N ALA A 200 3.39 14.84 -3.59
CA ALA A 200 2.07 14.68 -2.97
C ALA A 200 2.04 15.18 -1.51
N ASN A 201 3.15 15.01 -0.79
CA ASN A 201 3.31 15.51 0.59
C ASN A 201 3.51 17.04 0.69
N ASP A 202 3.57 17.78 -0.40
CA ASP A 202 3.49 19.25 -0.35
C ASP A 202 2.11 19.70 0.14
N LEU A 203 1.07 18.89 -0.12
CA LEU A 203 -0.28 19.11 0.39
C LEU A 203 -0.41 18.66 1.86
N PRO A 204 -0.75 19.56 2.81
CA PRO A 204 -1.05 19.18 4.19
C PRO A 204 -2.18 18.15 4.30
N SER A 205 -3.19 18.21 3.40
CA SER A 205 -4.29 17.28 3.29
C SER A 205 -3.87 15.86 2.88
N VAL A 206 -2.67 15.69 2.33
CA VAL A 206 -2.06 14.38 2.03
C VAL A 206 -1.08 13.99 3.15
N ARG A 207 -0.13 14.87 3.46
CA ARG A 207 0.95 14.61 4.42
C ARG A 207 0.48 14.20 5.81
N ASN A 208 -0.62 14.79 6.28
CA ASN A 208 -1.11 14.62 7.66
C ASN A 208 -2.26 13.60 7.80
N GLN A 209 -2.63 12.92 6.72
CA GLN A 209 -3.74 11.98 6.72
C GLN A 209 -3.29 10.58 6.28
N THR A 210 -3.96 9.56 6.79
CA THR A 210 -3.78 8.19 6.30
C THR A 210 -4.44 8.06 4.92
N VAL A 211 -3.62 8.06 3.88
CA VAL A 211 -4.08 8.04 2.49
C VAL A 211 -4.24 6.63 1.94
N ARG A 212 -3.57 5.65 2.53
CA ARG A 212 -3.64 4.23 2.16
C ARG A 212 -3.86 3.34 3.37
N LEU A 213 -4.53 2.23 3.16
CA LEU A 213 -5.01 1.34 4.20
C LEU A 213 -4.63 -0.12 3.91
N ILE A 214 -4.62 -0.92 4.98
CA ILE A 214 -4.69 -2.38 4.90
C ILE A 214 -6.11 -2.78 5.23
N ILE A 215 -6.76 -3.45 4.29
CA ILE A 215 -8.14 -3.90 4.43
C ILE A 215 -8.25 -5.41 4.41
N ALA A 216 -9.31 -5.94 5.01
CA ALA A 216 -9.63 -7.36 5.02
C ALA A 216 -11.06 -7.62 4.53
N ASN A 217 -11.29 -8.84 4.01
CA ASN A 217 -12.65 -9.32 3.79
C ASN A 217 -13.34 -9.54 5.13
N ALA A 218 -14.52 -8.91 5.33
CA ALA A 218 -15.22 -8.92 6.60
C ALA A 218 -15.64 -10.33 7.06
N THR A 219 -16.07 -11.16 6.11
CA THR A 219 -16.54 -12.53 6.39
C THR A 219 -15.39 -13.42 6.82
N ASP A 220 -14.25 -13.31 6.16
CA ASP A 220 -13.07 -14.11 6.50
C ASP A 220 -12.43 -13.63 7.80
N LEU A 221 -12.31 -12.30 7.98
CA LEU A 221 -11.82 -11.71 9.24
C LEU A 221 -12.61 -12.20 10.46
N ALA A 222 -13.95 -12.25 10.35
CA ALA A 222 -14.80 -12.73 11.44
C ALA A 222 -14.57 -14.21 11.80
N LYS A 223 -14.20 -15.03 10.81
CA LYS A 223 -13.95 -16.46 10.99
C LYS A 223 -12.55 -16.78 11.53
N ARG A 224 -11.56 -15.98 11.18
CA ARG A 224 -10.13 -16.25 11.41
C ARG A 224 -9.41 -15.07 12.10
N ARG A 225 -10.06 -14.39 13.02
CA ARG A 225 -9.54 -13.18 13.66
C ARG A 225 -8.13 -13.37 14.21
N ASP A 226 -7.83 -14.50 14.83
CA ASP A 226 -6.50 -14.83 15.36
C ASP A 226 -5.41 -14.88 14.28
N VAL A 227 -5.75 -15.34 13.06
CA VAL A 227 -4.83 -15.37 11.92
C VAL A 227 -4.47 -13.94 11.50
N TYR A 228 -5.45 -13.05 11.45
CA TYR A 228 -5.22 -11.63 11.12
C TYR A 228 -4.43 -10.90 12.21
N ASP A 229 -4.69 -11.18 13.48
CA ASP A 229 -3.94 -10.59 14.59
C ASP A 229 -2.47 -11.05 14.55
N ARG A 230 -2.19 -12.33 14.24
CA ARG A 230 -0.83 -12.83 14.00
C ARG A 230 -0.19 -12.20 12.77
N PHE A 231 -0.96 -11.97 11.70
CA PHE A 231 -0.48 -11.29 10.52
C PHE A 231 -0.04 -9.87 10.82
N ILE A 232 -0.85 -9.06 11.50
CA ILE A 232 -0.49 -7.69 11.87
C ILE A 232 0.76 -7.66 12.77
N LYS A 233 0.87 -8.61 13.71
CA LYS A 233 2.06 -8.75 14.57
C LYS A 233 3.31 -9.07 13.74
N ALA A 234 3.23 -10.03 12.83
CA ALA A 234 4.32 -10.37 11.92
C ALA A 234 4.69 -9.21 10.99
N TYR A 235 3.70 -8.52 10.44
CA TYR A 235 3.91 -7.38 9.55
C TYR A 235 4.62 -6.21 10.26
N ARG A 236 4.30 -5.98 11.52
CA ARG A 236 5.03 -5.02 12.36
C ARG A 236 6.49 -5.42 12.55
N GLU A 237 6.77 -6.71 12.83
CA GLU A 237 8.15 -7.23 12.90
C GLU A 237 8.89 -7.04 11.56
N VAL A 238 8.21 -7.23 10.42
CA VAL A 238 8.78 -6.94 9.10
C VAL A 238 9.14 -5.47 8.96
N ILE A 239 8.23 -4.55 9.32
CA ILE A 239 8.52 -3.10 9.28
C ILE A 239 9.76 -2.79 10.14
N ASP A 240 9.82 -3.29 11.36
CA ASP A 240 10.96 -3.05 12.24
C ASP A 240 12.26 -3.57 11.64
N TRP A 241 12.25 -4.78 11.11
CA TRP A 241 13.40 -5.39 10.45
C TRP A 241 13.83 -4.62 9.19
N MET A 242 12.88 -4.17 8.36
CA MET A 242 13.16 -3.40 7.14
C MET A 242 13.90 -2.07 7.43
N TYR A 243 13.75 -1.51 8.61
CA TYR A 243 14.42 -0.26 9.01
C TYR A 243 15.64 -0.45 9.92
N SER A 244 15.86 -1.64 10.47
CA SER A 244 16.96 -1.89 11.41
C SER A 244 18.06 -2.81 10.87
N ASP A 245 17.75 -3.75 9.97
CA ASP A 245 18.73 -4.71 9.45
C ASP A 245 19.30 -4.25 8.10
N PRO A 246 20.64 -4.14 7.95
CA PRO A 246 21.26 -3.80 6.66
C PRO A 246 20.92 -4.76 5.53
N LYS A 247 20.57 -6.02 5.82
CA LYS A 247 20.14 -7.01 4.83
C LYS A 247 18.83 -6.60 4.13
N ALA A 248 17.99 -5.80 4.78
CA ALA A 248 16.74 -5.32 4.21
C ALA A 248 16.97 -4.46 2.96
N ILE A 249 17.99 -3.59 2.97
CA ILE A 249 18.37 -2.79 1.79
C ILE A 249 18.78 -3.69 0.62
N GLN A 250 19.59 -4.72 0.88
CA GLN A 250 20.03 -5.66 -0.14
C GLN A 250 18.84 -6.47 -0.71
N ALA A 251 17.94 -6.90 0.17
CA ALA A 251 16.73 -7.62 -0.21
C ALA A 251 15.81 -6.74 -1.09
N PHE A 252 15.61 -5.48 -0.72
CA PHE A 252 14.83 -4.54 -1.51
C PHE A 252 15.51 -4.20 -2.83
N ALA A 253 16.81 -3.96 -2.84
CA ALA A 253 17.56 -3.71 -4.08
C ALA A 253 17.39 -4.85 -5.09
N LYS A 254 17.48 -6.11 -4.62
CA LYS A 254 17.21 -7.30 -5.44
C LYS A 254 15.76 -7.37 -5.91
N TYR A 255 14.79 -7.15 -4.99
CA TYR A 255 13.36 -7.17 -5.28
C TYR A 255 12.95 -6.15 -6.34
N ALA A 256 13.46 -4.92 -6.23
CA ALA A 256 13.15 -3.82 -7.14
C ALA A 256 14.10 -3.74 -8.36
N SER A 257 15.13 -4.59 -8.43
CA SER A 257 16.16 -4.60 -9.49
C SER A 257 16.89 -3.26 -9.62
N ILE A 258 17.31 -2.69 -8.48
CA ILE A 258 18.02 -1.40 -8.36
C ILE A 258 19.33 -1.59 -7.59
N SER A 259 20.19 -0.56 -7.58
CA SER A 259 21.39 -0.56 -6.75
C SER A 259 21.08 -0.43 -5.24
N ASN A 260 21.98 -0.91 -4.38
CA ASN A 260 21.85 -0.70 -2.93
C ASN A 260 21.84 0.80 -2.56
N ALA A 261 22.57 1.63 -3.26
CA ALA A 261 22.58 3.08 -3.04
C ALA A 261 21.21 3.69 -3.37
N THR A 262 20.60 3.30 -4.49
CA THR A 262 19.23 3.73 -4.84
C THR A 262 18.23 3.21 -3.82
N ALA A 263 18.32 1.95 -3.40
CA ALA A 263 17.46 1.35 -2.38
C ALA A 263 17.52 2.12 -1.05
N GLN A 264 18.71 2.50 -0.61
CA GLN A 264 18.91 3.30 0.59
C GLN A 264 18.32 4.71 0.44
N THR A 265 18.54 5.36 -0.70
CA THR A 265 17.94 6.68 -1.01
C THR A 265 16.41 6.61 -0.98
N VAL A 266 15.80 5.57 -1.57
CA VAL A 266 14.35 5.37 -1.56
C VAL A 266 13.83 5.28 -0.13
N ARG A 267 14.41 4.41 0.71
CA ARG A 267 13.99 4.26 2.11
C ARG A 267 14.15 5.58 2.89
N ASP A 268 15.33 6.18 2.83
CA ASP A 268 15.71 7.26 3.75
C ASP A 268 15.07 8.60 3.37
N GLN A 269 14.87 8.87 2.08
CA GLN A 269 14.33 10.16 1.62
C GLN A 269 12.82 10.14 1.36
N PHE A 270 12.27 8.99 0.94
CA PHE A 270 10.88 8.93 0.50
C PHE A 270 9.97 8.11 1.41
N TYR A 271 10.53 7.18 2.19
CA TYR A 271 9.74 6.32 3.07
C TYR A 271 10.25 6.37 4.52
N PRO A 272 10.15 7.52 5.21
CA PRO A 272 10.50 7.56 6.62
C PRO A 272 9.61 6.58 7.40
N LYS A 273 10.18 5.85 8.37
CA LYS A 273 9.43 4.84 9.16
C LYS A 273 8.16 5.40 9.80
N SER A 274 8.17 6.69 10.17
CA SER A 274 7.02 7.38 10.74
C SER A 274 5.81 7.50 9.81
N MET A 275 6.01 7.31 8.50
CA MET A 275 4.90 7.24 7.54
C MET A 275 4.07 5.96 7.70
N LEU A 276 4.67 4.87 8.16
CA LEU A 276 4.06 3.54 8.24
C LEU A 276 3.39 3.35 9.60
N GLN A 277 2.10 3.65 9.67
CA GLN A 277 1.31 3.64 10.91
C GLN A 277 0.22 2.57 10.85
N LEU A 278 0.42 1.46 11.58
CA LEU A 278 -0.56 0.36 11.59
C LEU A 278 -1.74 0.60 12.55
N ASP A 279 -1.52 1.32 13.63
CA ASP A 279 -2.43 1.35 14.79
C ASP A 279 -3.50 2.43 14.71
N GLU A 280 -3.43 3.30 13.72
CA GLU A 280 -4.34 4.45 13.61
C GLU A 280 -4.65 4.81 12.15
N VAL A 281 -5.79 5.44 11.94
CA VAL A 281 -6.15 6.15 10.71
C VAL A 281 -6.23 7.63 11.06
N LYS A 282 -5.21 8.39 10.66
CA LYS A 282 -5.10 9.82 10.94
C LYS A 282 -5.99 10.65 10.03
N GLY A 283 -6.56 11.73 10.57
CA GLY A 283 -7.32 12.71 9.81
C GLY A 283 -8.71 12.23 9.41
N MET A 284 -9.34 11.31 10.17
CA MET A 284 -10.66 10.78 9.84
C MET A 284 -11.74 11.86 9.64
N PRO A 285 -11.82 12.93 10.44
CA PRO A 285 -12.79 14.01 10.22
C PRO A 285 -12.63 14.67 8.83
N GLU A 286 -11.42 15.01 8.45
CA GLU A 286 -11.09 15.63 7.15
C GLU A 286 -11.28 14.65 6.00
N LEU A 287 -10.90 13.38 6.20
CA LEU A 287 -11.12 12.30 5.24
C LEU A 287 -12.62 12.12 4.96
N MET A 288 -13.46 12.23 5.98
CA MET A 288 -14.90 12.14 5.84
C MET A 288 -15.48 13.33 5.06
N GLN A 289 -14.98 14.56 5.35
CA GLN A 289 -15.35 15.75 4.59
C GLN A 289 -14.97 15.62 3.10
N ASP A 290 -13.74 15.18 2.81
CA ASP A 290 -13.28 14.95 1.44
C ASP A 290 -14.07 13.83 0.75
N ALA A 291 -14.44 12.77 1.47
CA ALA A 291 -15.24 11.68 0.92
C ALA A 291 -16.64 12.17 0.46
N VAL A 292 -17.24 13.09 1.18
CA VAL A 292 -18.50 13.75 0.77
C VAL A 292 -18.25 14.72 -0.39
N ALA A 293 -17.25 15.60 -0.27
CA ALA A 293 -16.94 16.62 -1.27
C ALA A 293 -16.59 16.03 -2.64
N PHE A 294 -15.84 14.93 -2.66
CA PHE A 294 -15.46 14.19 -3.87
C PHE A 294 -16.48 13.11 -4.28
N LYS A 295 -17.66 13.08 -3.63
CA LYS A 295 -18.79 12.20 -3.97
C LYS A 295 -18.50 10.71 -3.84
N TYR A 296 -17.59 10.30 -2.96
CA TYR A 296 -17.38 8.90 -2.59
C TYR A 296 -18.53 8.37 -1.72
N ILE A 297 -19.04 9.21 -0.83
CA ILE A 297 -20.19 8.94 0.04
C ILE A 297 -21.20 10.10 -0.04
N PRO A 298 -22.51 9.83 0.09
CA PRO A 298 -23.53 10.88 0.04
C PRO A 298 -23.57 11.74 1.32
N ALA A 299 -23.18 11.17 2.46
CA ALA A 299 -23.11 11.81 3.77
C ALA A 299 -22.02 11.13 4.62
N ALA A 300 -21.57 11.81 5.67
CA ALA A 300 -20.60 11.25 6.62
C ALA A 300 -21.15 9.96 7.27
N LEU A 301 -20.25 8.97 7.44
CA LEU A 301 -20.58 7.75 8.16
C LEU A 301 -20.87 8.07 9.63
N THR A 302 -21.84 7.36 10.21
CA THR A 302 -22.13 7.43 11.64
C THR A 302 -21.01 6.80 12.46
N GLN A 303 -20.95 7.12 13.77
CA GLN A 303 -19.97 6.50 14.66
C GLN A 303 -20.12 4.97 14.67
N GLN A 304 -21.35 4.44 14.69
CA GLN A 304 -21.58 2.99 14.61
C GLN A 304 -21.00 2.36 13.33
N GLN A 305 -21.15 3.03 12.18
CA GLN A 305 -20.58 2.58 10.92
C GLN A 305 -19.04 2.63 10.94
N LEU A 306 -18.47 3.67 11.56
CA LEU A 306 -17.01 3.76 11.74
C LEU A 306 -16.49 2.67 12.67
N ASP A 307 -17.18 2.38 13.77
CA ASP A 307 -16.81 1.31 14.70
C ASP A 307 -16.89 -0.08 14.03
N GLU A 308 -17.86 -0.27 13.13
CA GLU A 308 -17.94 -1.47 12.32
C GLU A 308 -16.79 -1.57 11.30
N LEU A 309 -16.47 -0.48 10.61
CA LEU A 309 -15.44 -0.44 9.58
C LEU A 309 -14.03 -0.59 10.15
N LEU A 310 -13.74 0.11 11.26
CA LEU A 310 -12.42 0.19 11.87
C LEU A 310 -12.18 -0.99 12.82
N GLN A 311 -11.47 -1.99 12.35
CA GLN A 311 -11.09 -3.17 13.12
C GLN A 311 -9.58 -3.19 13.38
N LEU A 312 -9.06 -2.03 13.81
CA LEU A 312 -7.62 -1.82 14.05
C LEU A 312 -7.06 -2.72 15.14
N PRO A 313 -5.73 -2.97 15.16
CA PRO A 313 -5.09 -3.75 16.21
C PRO A 313 -5.38 -3.16 17.59
N LYS A 314 -5.63 -4.02 18.56
CA LYS A 314 -5.72 -3.58 19.96
C LYS A 314 -4.31 -3.21 20.45
N LYS A 315 -4.20 -2.05 21.08
CA LYS A 315 -2.97 -1.60 21.72
C LYS A 315 -2.57 -2.52 22.86
#